data_ae77ee20d96668d1077a03eac1b40677
#
_entry.id   ae77ee20d96668d1077a03eac1b40677
#
_cell.length_a   1.000
_cell.length_b   1.000
_cell.length_c   1.000
_cell.angle_alpha   90.00
_cell.angle_beta   90.00
_cell.angle_gamma   90.00
#
_symmetry.space_group_name_H-M   'P 1'
#
loop_
_entity.id
_entity.type
_entity.pdbx_description
1 polymer ?
#
loop_
_entity_poly.entity_id
_entity_poly.type
_entity_poly.pdbx_seq_one_letter_code
_entity_poly.pdbx_strand_id
1 'polypeptide(L)'
;EQGALMAWFKSLRRRMFGGTPVYDGTGGGRRALAWMPSNPGAVVALSLAQDELRAKSRDLVRRNAWAAAGIEAFVANAIGTGIKPQSMVQDQATREAIHSLWWDWCEQADASGLTDLYGLQALATRAMLEGGEALVRLRYRRTEDGLPVALQIQVLEAEHLPTTMNRDLPGGNVIRSGIEFDRLGRRVAYHLYRSH
;
A
#
# COMPACT_ATOMS: atom_id res chain seq x y z
N GLU A 1 -60.56 24.37 7.86
CA GLU A 1 -59.84 24.39 9.14
C GLU A 1 -59.21 23.04 9.53
N GLN A 2 -59.83 21.89 9.23
CA GLN A 2 -59.28 20.56 9.55
C GLN A 2 -57.99 20.21 8.81
N GLY A 3 -57.78 20.73 7.61
CA GLY A 3 -56.54 20.47 6.82
C GLY A 3 -55.31 21.13 7.39
N ALA A 4 -55.43 22.32 7.94
CA ALA A 4 -54.33 23.08 8.53
C ALA A 4 -53.87 22.45 9.86
N LEU A 5 -54.81 21.95 10.65
CA LEU A 5 -54.51 21.26 11.91
C LEU A 5 -53.78 19.95 11.71
N MET A 6 -54.18 19.16 10.69
CA MET A 6 -53.51 17.91 10.29
C MET A 6 -52.10 18.15 9.75
N ALA A 7 -51.90 19.22 8.97
CA ALA A 7 -50.56 19.58 8.48
C ALA A 7 -49.63 20.01 9.63
N TRP A 8 -50.18 20.78 10.60
CA TRP A 8 -49.45 21.20 11.79
C TRP A 8 -49.06 19.99 12.67
N PHE A 9 -49.99 19.04 12.91
CA PHE A 9 -49.69 17.80 13.64
C PHE A 9 -48.65 16.91 12.92
N LYS A 10 -48.69 16.81 11.59
CA LYS A 10 -47.68 16.10 10.81
C LYS A 10 -46.29 16.75 10.91
N SER A 11 -46.26 18.10 10.93
CA SER A 11 -45.00 18.83 11.09
C SER A 11 -44.41 18.69 12.50
N LEU A 12 -45.29 18.72 13.52
CA LEU A 12 -44.92 18.55 14.92
C LEU A 12 -44.41 17.13 15.20
N ARG A 13 -45.07 16.11 14.63
CA ARG A 13 -44.67 14.70 14.73
C ARG A 13 -43.30 14.46 14.03
N ARG A 14 -43.06 15.14 12.90
CA ARG A 14 -41.78 15.07 12.20
C ARG A 14 -40.65 15.77 12.98
N ARG A 15 -40.96 16.81 13.76
CA ARG A 15 -40.02 17.49 14.65
C ARG A 15 -39.74 16.73 15.95
N MET A 16 -40.73 16.01 16.50
CA MET A 16 -40.56 15.31 17.77
C MET A 16 -40.13 13.85 17.64
N PHE A 17 -40.39 13.20 16.49
CA PHE A 17 -40.10 11.79 16.24
C PHE A 17 -39.34 11.56 14.94
N GLY A 18 -38.72 12.62 14.37
CA GLY A 18 -37.67 12.45 13.40
C GLY A 18 -36.53 11.69 14.08
N GLY A 19 -36.45 10.40 13.79
CA GLY A 19 -35.42 9.55 14.41
C GLY A 19 -34.06 10.23 14.32
N THR A 20 -33.41 10.41 15.45
CA THR A 20 -32.01 10.82 15.50
C THR A 20 -31.24 9.87 14.61
N PRO A 21 -30.56 10.36 13.59
CA PRO A 21 -29.75 9.47 12.74
C PRO A 21 -28.80 8.70 13.64
N VAL A 22 -28.73 7.39 13.45
CA VAL A 22 -27.88 6.47 14.23
C VAL A 22 -26.40 6.89 14.19
N TYR A 23 -26.03 7.61 13.14
CA TYR A 23 -24.71 8.21 12.96
C TYR A 23 -24.85 9.71 12.71
N ASP A 24 -24.10 10.51 13.44
CA ASP A 24 -24.20 11.98 13.49
C ASP A 24 -24.01 12.67 12.12
N GLY A 25 -23.41 11.99 11.14
CA GLY A 25 -23.20 12.48 9.76
C GLY A 25 -24.37 12.26 8.79
N THR A 26 -25.45 11.53 9.17
CA THR A 26 -26.53 11.16 8.23
C THR A 26 -27.73 12.10 8.28
N GLY A 27 -27.67 13.17 9.06
CA GLY A 27 -28.75 14.15 9.21
C GLY A 27 -28.59 15.38 8.33
N GLY A 28 -29.73 15.92 7.81
CA GLY A 28 -29.78 17.16 7.02
C GLY A 28 -29.66 18.45 7.85
N GLY A 29 -28.93 18.48 8.97
CA GLY A 29 -28.75 19.66 9.79
C GLY A 29 -27.77 20.69 9.22
N ARG A 30 -27.78 21.95 9.74
CA ARG A 30 -26.86 23.03 9.29
C ARG A 30 -25.39 22.62 9.22
N ARG A 31 -24.92 21.72 10.10
CA ARG A 31 -23.53 21.22 10.12
C ARG A 31 -23.25 20.24 8.98
N ALA A 32 -24.28 19.54 8.48
CA ALA A 32 -24.15 18.58 7.39
C ALA A 32 -24.37 19.20 6.00
N LEU A 33 -24.92 20.44 5.91
CA LEU A 33 -25.23 21.09 4.63
C LEU A 33 -23.99 21.37 3.76
N ALA A 34 -22.83 21.56 4.38
CA ALA A 34 -21.56 21.76 3.67
C ALA A 34 -20.75 20.45 3.51
N TRP A 35 -21.19 19.37 4.13
CA TRP A 35 -20.52 18.07 4.07
C TRP A 35 -21.31 17.15 3.16
N MET A 36 -20.93 17.15 1.88
CA MET A 36 -21.49 16.26 0.86
C MET A 36 -20.44 15.19 0.52
N PRO A 37 -20.32 14.12 1.33
CA PRO A 37 -19.37 13.06 1.02
C PRO A 37 -19.80 12.37 -0.28
N SER A 38 -18.91 12.35 -1.27
CA SER A 38 -19.06 11.44 -2.40
C SER A 38 -18.88 10.02 -1.88
N ASN A 39 -19.61 9.07 -2.42
CA ASN A 39 -19.44 7.65 -2.12
C ASN A 39 -18.97 6.89 -3.37
N PRO A 40 -17.79 7.24 -3.94
CA PRO A 40 -17.17 6.43 -4.97
C PRO A 40 -16.67 5.13 -4.33
N GLY A 41 -16.69 4.04 -5.08
CA GLY A 41 -15.98 2.83 -4.63
C GLY A 41 -14.52 3.13 -4.30
N ALA A 42 -13.93 2.39 -3.37
CA ALA A 42 -12.56 2.65 -2.86
C ALA A 42 -11.51 2.79 -3.97
N VAL A 43 -11.63 2.01 -5.04
CA VAL A 43 -10.72 2.06 -6.20
C VAL A 43 -10.82 3.41 -6.92
N VAL A 44 -12.03 3.94 -7.12
CA VAL A 44 -12.24 5.23 -7.79
C VAL A 44 -11.76 6.39 -6.92
N ALA A 45 -12.02 6.34 -5.62
CA ALA A 45 -11.55 7.37 -4.68
C ALA A 45 -10.02 7.43 -4.65
N LEU A 46 -9.36 6.26 -4.60
CA LEU A 46 -7.90 6.15 -4.62
C LEU A 46 -7.31 6.63 -5.94
N SER A 47 -7.84 6.20 -7.08
CA SER A 47 -7.29 6.54 -8.39
C SER A 47 -7.27 8.05 -8.67
N LEU A 48 -8.17 8.82 -8.06
CA LEU A 48 -8.25 10.27 -8.21
C LEU A 48 -7.33 11.06 -7.28
N ALA A 49 -6.91 10.46 -6.16
CA ALA A 49 -6.23 11.18 -5.09
C ALA A 49 -4.85 10.58 -4.73
N GLN A 50 -4.52 9.40 -5.22
CA GLN A 50 -3.36 8.63 -4.77
C GLN A 50 -2.03 9.40 -4.90
N ASP A 51 -1.78 9.97 -6.07
CA ASP A 51 -0.52 10.67 -6.33
C ASP A 51 -0.38 11.94 -5.48
N GLU A 52 -1.48 12.69 -5.31
CA GLU A 52 -1.50 13.87 -4.46
C GLU A 52 -1.33 13.52 -2.97
N LEU A 53 -2.00 12.49 -2.50
CA LEU A 53 -1.87 12.01 -1.11
C LEU A 53 -0.44 11.55 -0.82
N ARG A 54 0.17 10.81 -1.74
CA ARG A 54 1.56 10.37 -1.63
C ARG A 54 2.54 11.55 -1.60
N ALA A 55 2.37 12.52 -2.49
CA ALA A 55 3.18 13.73 -2.52
C ALA A 55 3.07 14.52 -1.21
N LYS A 56 1.84 14.69 -0.69
CA LYS A 56 1.60 15.38 0.59
C LYS A 56 2.19 14.62 1.78
N SER A 57 2.07 13.30 1.80
CA SER A 57 2.64 12.46 2.85
C SER A 57 4.16 12.58 2.90
N ARG A 58 4.83 12.46 1.75
CA ARG A 58 6.28 12.63 1.66
C ARG A 58 6.74 14.04 2.00
N ASP A 59 6.00 15.07 1.61
CA ASP A 59 6.31 16.45 1.97
C ASP A 59 6.18 16.65 3.48
N LEU A 60 5.15 16.08 4.10
CA LEU A 60 4.97 16.09 5.56
C LEU A 60 6.17 15.48 6.28
N VAL A 61 6.62 14.29 5.85
CA VAL A 61 7.78 13.62 6.46
C VAL A 61 9.05 14.44 6.31
N ARG A 62 9.27 15.07 5.16
CA ARG A 62 10.45 15.91 4.93
C ARG A 62 10.46 17.21 5.75
N ARG A 63 9.29 17.79 6.04
CA ARG A 63 9.18 19.10 6.70
C ARG A 63 8.83 19.04 8.17
N ASN A 64 8.36 17.88 8.65
CA ASN A 64 7.92 17.72 10.03
C ASN A 64 8.76 16.67 10.75
N ALA A 65 9.59 17.12 11.68
CA ALA A 65 10.47 16.24 12.45
C ALA A 65 9.70 15.18 13.28
N TRP A 66 8.50 15.49 13.74
CA TRP A 66 7.66 14.54 14.48
C TRP A 66 7.14 13.42 13.58
N ALA A 67 6.72 13.77 12.35
CA ALA A 67 6.30 12.76 11.38
C ALA A 67 7.47 11.87 10.99
N ALA A 68 8.63 12.45 10.71
CA ALA A 68 9.85 11.69 10.43
C ALA A 68 10.23 10.77 11.58
N ALA A 69 10.27 11.29 12.82
CA ALA A 69 10.59 10.50 14.01
C ALA A 69 9.58 9.36 14.25
N GLY A 70 8.29 9.59 13.97
CA GLY A 70 7.26 8.56 14.08
C GLY A 70 7.48 7.41 13.09
N ILE A 71 7.84 7.70 11.85
CA ILE A 71 8.17 6.69 10.84
C ILE A 71 9.43 5.93 11.23
N GLU A 72 10.49 6.63 11.65
CA GLU A 72 11.73 5.98 12.10
C GLU A 72 11.49 5.05 13.29
N ALA A 73 10.73 5.52 14.29
CA ALA A 73 10.39 4.70 15.43
C ALA A 73 9.58 3.45 15.02
N PHE A 74 8.64 3.60 14.09
CA PHE A 74 7.89 2.46 13.59
C PHE A 74 8.80 1.46 12.86
N VAL A 75 9.62 1.91 11.92
CA VAL A 75 10.56 1.06 11.17
C VAL A 75 11.51 0.34 12.11
N ALA A 76 12.11 1.07 13.06
CA ALA A 76 13.04 0.49 14.04
C ALA A 76 12.39 -0.59 14.91
N ASN A 77 11.14 -0.39 15.34
CA ASN A 77 10.44 -1.38 16.17
C ASN A 77 9.84 -2.54 15.35
N ALA A 78 9.38 -2.28 14.14
CA ALA A 78 8.77 -3.32 13.29
C ALA A 78 9.81 -4.27 12.69
N ILE A 79 10.94 -3.73 12.25
CA ILE A 79 12.02 -4.52 11.62
C ILE A 79 13.05 -4.96 12.66
N GLY A 80 13.42 -4.06 13.61
CA GLY A 80 14.43 -4.36 14.63
C GLY A 80 15.73 -4.83 14.00
N THR A 81 16.17 -6.05 14.36
CA THR A 81 17.37 -6.70 13.79
C THR A 81 17.08 -7.50 12.52
N GLY A 82 15.87 -7.37 11.95
CA GLY A 82 15.44 -8.06 10.75
C GLY A 82 14.88 -9.47 10.99
N ILE A 83 14.25 -10.02 9.97
CA ILE A 83 13.67 -11.37 10.02
C ILE A 83 14.80 -12.38 9.82
N LYS A 84 15.04 -13.22 10.83
CA LYS A 84 16.06 -14.26 10.83
C LYS A 84 15.43 -15.64 10.74
N PRO A 85 15.42 -16.26 9.57
CA PRO A 85 14.88 -17.61 9.42
C PRO A 85 15.80 -18.65 10.08
N GLN A 86 15.21 -19.76 10.49
CA GLN A 86 15.94 -20.91 10.99
C GLN A 86 15.56 -22.15 10.16
N SER A 87 16.57 -22.88 9.69
CA SER A 87 16.35 -24.14 9.01
C SER A 87 15.91 -25.22 9.98
N MET A 88 14.84 -25.94 9.64
CA MET A 88 14.33 -27.09 10.38
C MET A 88 14.83 -28.42 9.86
N VAL A 89 15.86 -28.45 8.99
CA VAL A 89 16.48 -29.66 8.47
C VAL A 89 17.11 -30.44 9.62
N GLN A 90 16.88 -31.77 9.66
CA GLN A 90 17.36 -32.63 10.74
C GLN A 90 18.89 -32.80 10.70
N ASP A 91 19.46 -32.93 9.50
CA ASP A 91 20.90 -33.04 9.34
C ASP A 91 21.59 -31.73 9.70
N GLN A 92 22.51 -31.80 10.67
CA GLN A 92 23.19 -30.63 11.20
C GLN A 92 24.10 -29.96 10.16
N ALA A 93 24.84 -30.77 9.38
CA ALA A 93 25.78 -30.22 8.39
C ALA A 93 25.04 -29.44 7.30
N THR A 94 23.92 -29.99 6.81
CA THR A 94 23.04 -29.33 5.84
C THR A 94 22.43 -28.05 6.42
N ARG A 95 22.01 -28.05 7.67
CA ARG A 95 21.45 -26.87 8.35
C ARG A 95 22.48 -25.75 8.47
N GLU A 96 23.70 -26.09 8.86
CA GLU A 96 24.81 -25.11 8.95
C GLU A 96 25.16 -24.53 7.58
N ALA A 97 25.22 -25.37 6.54
CA ALA A 97 25.44 -24.93 5.17
C ALA A 97 24.34 -23.98 4.67
N ILE A 98 23.07 -24.26 4.97
CA ILE A 98 21.95 -23.35 4.65
C ILE A 98 22.07 -22.03 5.40
N HIS A 99 22.46 -22.05 6.67
CA HIS A 99 22.65 -20.83 7.45
C HIS A 99 23.80 -19.98 6.91
N SER A 100 24.95 -20.59 6.59
CA SER A 100 26.06 -19.86 5.99
C SER A 100 25.64 -19.21 4.67
N LEU A 101 25.05 -20.00 3.77
CA LEU A 101 24.56 -19.49 2.49
C LEU A 101 23.53 -18.37 2.64
N TRP A 102 22.67 -18.45 3.64
CA TRP A 102 21.71 -17.39 3.95
C TRP A 102 22.40 -16.08 4.33
N TRP A 103 23.39 -16.12 5.20
CA TRP A 103 24.13 -14.92 5.62
C TRP A 103 24.91 -14.31 4.46
N ASP A 104 25.62 -15.13 3.68
CA ASP A 104 26.35 -14.68 2.51
C ASP A 104 25.41 -14.01 1.48
N TRP A 105 24.21 -14.57 1.31
CA TRP A 105 23.19 -13.99 0.44
C TRP A 105 22.61 -12.68 1.01
N CYS A 106 22.36 -12.60 2.31
CA CYS A 106 21.81 -11.40 2.94
C CYS A 106 22.67 -10.16 2.66
N GLU A 107 23.98 -10.30 2.71
CA GLU A 107 24.92 -9.20 2.44
C GLU A 107 24.85 -8.72 0.99
N GLN A 108 24.48 -9.58 0.05
CA GLN A 108 24.45 -9.30 -1.38
C GLN A 108 23.01 -9.28 -1.96
N ALA A 109 22.00 -9.25 -1.08
CA ALA A 109 20.60 -9.33 -1.50
C ALA A 109 20.11 -8.10 -2.26
N ASP A 110 20.70 -6.92 -2.03
CA ASP A 110 20.30 -5.70 -2.72
C ASP A 110 20.81 -5.65 -4.16
N ALA A 111 19.89 -5.58 -5.12
CA ALA A 111 20.23 -5.45 -6.53
C ALA A 111 20.92 -4.12 -6.90
N SER A 112 20.83 -3.11 -6.03
CA SER A 112 21.50 -1.81 -6.18
C SER A 112 22.85 -1.77 -5.46
N GLY A 113 23.16 -2.77 -4.61
CA GLY A 113 24.40 -2.87 -3.87
C GLY A 113 24.62 -1.78 -2.83
N LEU A 114 23.55 -1.16 -2.34
CA LEU A 114 23.62 -0.05 -1.39
C LEU A 114 23.44 -0.50 0.06
N THR A 115 22.77 -1.63 0.27
CA THR A 115 22.44 -2.14 1.59
C THR A 115 22.34 -3.67 1.59
N ASP A 116 22.08 -4.25 2.74
CA ASP A 116 21.82 -5.67 2.93
C ASP A 116 20.32 -5.99 2.89
N LEU A 117 19.94 -7.24 3.11
CA LEU A 117 18.53 -7.67 3.18
C LEU A 117 17.76 -6.90 4.25
N TYR A 118 18.36 -6.61 5.38
CA TYR A 118 17.70 -5.96 6.51
C TYR A 118 17.45 -4.48 6.23
N GLY A 119 18.38 -3.82 5.57
CA GLY A 119 18.19 -2.47 5.05
C GLY A 119 17.10 -2.41 3.98
N LEU A 120 16.98 -3.43 3.12
CA LEU A 120 15.85 -3.53 2.18
C LEU A 120 14.50 -3.70 2.88
N GLN A 121 14.43 -4.47 3.97
CA GLN A 121 13.22 -4.59 4.78
C GLN A 121 12.81 -3.24 5.39
N ALA A 122 13.79 -2.52 5.95
CA ALA A 122 13.57 -1.18 6.50
C ALA A 122 13.11 -0.20 5.41
N LEU A 123 13.77 -0.21 4.25
CA LEU A 123 13.42 0.63 3.10
C LEU A 123 11.99 0.35 2.59
N ALA A 124 11.62 -0.92 2.44
CA ALA A 124 10.28 -1.32 2.01
C ALA A 124 9.21 -0.89 3.02
N THR A 125 9.48 -1.06 4.32
CA THR A 125 8.57 -0.64 5.39
C THR A 125 8.40 0.88 5.40
N ARG A 126 9.49 1.64 5.27
CA ARG A 126 9.44 3.09 5.15
C ARG A 126 8.63 3.52 3.92
N ALA A 127 8.90 2.94 2.74
CA ALA A 127 8.20 3.26 1.50
C ALA A 127 6.67 3.00 1.63
N MET A 128 6.29 1.91 2.30
CA MET A 128 4.90 1.59 2.58
C MET A 128 4.24 2.64 3.51
N LEU A 129 4.93 3.11 4.54
CA LEU A 129 4.40 4.13 5.47
C LEU A 129 4.30 5.52 4.81
N GLU A 130 5.30 5.91 4.03
CA GLU A 130 5.35 7.22 3.38
C GLU A 130 4.49 7.28 2.10
N GLY A 131 4.49 6.21 1.32
CA GLY A 131 3.86 6.16 0.00
C GLY A 131 2.56 5.36 -0.06
N GLY A 132 2.22 4.64 1.01
CA GLY A 132 1.04 3.76 1.06
C GLY A 132 1.29 2.38 0.46
N GLU A 133 2.36 2.19 -0.31
CA GLU A 133 2.75 0.94 -0.96
C GLU A 133 4.25 0.86 -1.18
N ALA A 134 4.77 -0.36 -1.32
CA ALA A 134 6.13 -0.63 -1.74
C ALA A 134 6.12 -1.69 -2.84
N LEU A 135 6.90 -1.49 -3.88
CA LEU A 135 7.08 -2.46 -4.95
C LEU A 135 8.38 -3.20 -4.73
N VAL A 136 8.30 -4.53 -4.68
CA VAL A 136 9.47 -5.39 -4.52
C VAL A 136 9.61 -6.26 -5.75
N ARG A 137 10.75 -6.16 -6.41
CA ARG A 137 11.06 -6.95 -7.61
C ARG A 137 12.17 -7.95 -7.32
N LEU A 138 11.93 -9.21 -7.67
CA LEU A 138 12.94 -10.25 -7.66
C LEU A 138 13.80 -10.13 -8.93
N ARG A 139 15.11 -10.10 -8.74
CA ARG A 139 16.08 -9.99 -9.82
C ARG A 139 16.86 -11.31 -9.92
N TYR A 140 16.43 -12.18 -10.82
CA TYR A 140 17.17 -13.39 -11.12
C TYR A 140 18.45 -13.02 -11.85
N ARG A 141 19.56 -13.54 -11.37
CA ARG A 141 20.91 -13.32 -11.88
C ARG A 141 21.41 -14.56 -12.59
N ARG A 142 22.51 -14.42 -13.30
CA ARG A 142 23.18 -15.56 -13.92
C ARG A 142 24.17 -16.15 -12.93
N THR A 143 24.45 -17.43 -13.08
CA THR A 143 25.46 -18.13 -12.27
C THR A 143 26.86 -17.50 -12.44
N GLU A 144 27.11 -16.94 -13.63
CA GLU A 144 28.40 -16.29 -13.99
C GLU A 144 28.60 -14.95 -13.24
N ASP A 145 27.54 -14.36 -12.67
CA ASP A 145 27.64 -13.12 -11.90
C ASP A 145 28.35 -13.32 -10.54
N GLY A 146 28.71 -14.57 -10.16
CA GLY A 146 29.49 -14.88 -8.98
C GLY A 146 28.81 -14.65 -7.63
N LEU A 147 27.48 -14.56 -7.61
CA LEU A 147 26.70 -14.37 -6.38
C LEU A 147 26.52 -15.72 -5.65
N PRO A 148 26.49 -15.73 -4.29
CA PRO A 148 26.24 -16.94 -3.51
C PRO A 148 24.91 -17.62 -3.88
N VAL A 149 23.89 -16.79 -4.15
CA VAL A 149 22.59 -17.21 -4.71
C VAL A 149 22.26 -16.28 -5.88
N ALA A 150 21.89 -16.84 -7.02
CA ALA A 150 21.58 -16.10 -8.24
C ALA A 150 20.22 -15.35 -8.15
N LEU A 151 19.97 -14.69 -7.04
CA LEU A 151 18.77 -13.93 -6.73
C LEU A 151 19.13 -12.68 -5.94
N GLN A 152 18.64 -11.55 -6.41
CA GLN A 152 18.66 -10.28 -5.66
C GLN A 152 17.27 -9.66 -5.58
N ILE A 153 17.10 -8.75 -4.66
CA ILE A 153 15.86 -8.02 -4.41
C ILE A 153 16.08 -6.55 -4.77
N GLN A 154 15.08 -5.95 -5.37
CA GLN A 154 15.06 -4.52 -5.64
C GLN A 154 13.77 -3.93 -5.10
N VAL A 155 13.88 -2.96 -4.20
CA VAL A 155 12.77 -2.14 -3.76
C VAL A 155 12.64 -0.97 -4.73
N LEU A 156 11.44 -0.75 -5.23
CA LEU A 156 11.12 0.32 -6.18
C LEU A 156 10.10 1.26 -5.56
N GLU A 157 10.19 2.53 -5.94
CA GLU A 157 9.17 3.51 -5.58
C GLU A 157 7.84 3.18 -6.26
N ALA A 158 6.74 3.52 -5.59
CA ALA A 158 5.38 3.26 -6.06
C ALA A 158 5.09 3.94 -7.41
N GLU A 159 5.76 5.05 -7.70
CA GLU A 159 5.68 5.81 -8.95
C GLU A 159 6.13 5.04 -10.19
N HIS A 160 6.88 3.96 -10.01
CA HIS A 160 7.16 3.05 -11.12
C HIS A 160 5.90 2.37 -11.69
N LEU A 161 4.80 2.31 -10.93
CA LEU A 161 3.54 1.76 -11.38
C LEU A 161 2.70 2.84 -12.08
N PRO A 162 2.39 2.72 -13.39
CA PRO A 162 1.58 3.70 -14.12
C PRO A 162 0.10 3.60 -13.71
N THR A 163 -0.31 4.33 -12.70
CA THR A 163 -1.68 4.31 -12.16
C THR A 163 -2.75 4.73 -13.18
N THR A 164 -2.35 5.47 -14.21
CA THR A 164 -3.24 5.90 -15.32
C THR A 164 -3.36 4.85 -16.44
N MET A 165 -2.54 3.79 -16.42
CA MET A 165 -2.55 2.77 -17.46
C MET A 165 -3.76 1.85 -17.30
N ASN A 166 -4.75 2.03 -18.18
CA ASN A 166 -5.93 1.18 -18.26
C ASN A 166 -6.08 0.71 -19.72
N ARG A 167 -6.14 -0.60 -19.93
CA ARG A 167 -6.24 -1.19 -21.26
C ARG A 167 -6.90 -2.57 -21.19
N ASP A 168 -7.71 -2.87 -22.17
CA ASP A 168 -8.18 -4.24 -22.44
C ASP A 168 -7.22 -4.91 -23.42
N LEU A 169 -6.79 -6.13 -23.10
CA LEU A 169 -5.82 -6.87 -23.88
C LEU A 169 -6.48 -7.95 -24.75
N PRO A 170 -5.87 -8.28 -25.90
CA PRO A 170 -6.26 -9.46 -26.66
C PRO A 170 -6.20 -10.71 -25.76
N GLY A 171 -7.21 -11.59 -25.84
CA GLY A 171 -7.26 -12.79 -25.00
C GLY A 171 -8.05 -12.64 -23.70
N GLY A 172 -8.60 -11.45 -23.43
CA GLY A 172 -9.56 -11.20 -22.34
C GLY A 172 -8.91 -10.80 -21.01
N ASN A 173 -7.60 -10.59 -20.96
CA ASN A 173 -6.96 -9.93 -19.84
C ASN A 173 -7.25 -8.44 -19.87
N VAL A 174 -7.21 -7.80 -18.70
CA VAL A 174 -7.41 -6.35 -18.56
C VAL A 174 -6.31 -5.74 -17.71
N ILE A 175 -5.83 -4.56 -18.11
CA ILE A 175 -4.93 -3.77 -17.26
C ILE A 175 -5.78 -2.70 -16.57
N ARG A 176 -5.63 -2.58 -15.26
CA ARG A 176 -6.23 -1.52 -14.45
C ARG A 176 -5.16 -0.95 -13.52
N SER A 177 -4.94 0.35 -13.64
CA SER A 177 -3.91 1.08 -12.86
C SER A 177 -2.53 0.43 -12.93
N GLY A 178 -2.11 -0.04 -14.13
CA GLY A 178 -0.83 -0.69 -14.34
C GLY A 178 -0.75 -2.16 -13.90
N ILE A 179 -1.80 -2.71 -13.34
CA ILE A 179 -1.87 -4.12 -12.93
C ILE A 179 -2.69 -4.90 -13.95
N GLU A 180 -2.13 -5.98 -14.46
CA GLU A 180 -2.82 -6.88 -15.38
C GLU A 180 -3.56 -7.98 -14.62
N PHE A 181 -4.81 -8.17 -14.96
CA PHE A 181 -5.69 -9.19 -14.44
C PHE A 181 -6.10 -10.15 -15.54
N ASP A 182 -6.16 -11.43 -15.23
CA ASP A 182 -6.72 -12.44 -16.11
C ASP A 182 -8.27 -12.39 -16.11
N ARG A 183 -8.88 -13.26 -16.92
CA ARG A 183 -10.35 -13.38 -17.02
C ARG A 183 -11.02 -13.82 -15.72
N LEU A 184 -10.27 -14.36 -14.75
CA LEU A 184 -10.77 -14.76 -13.44
C LEU A 184 -10.55 -13.66 -12.38
N GLY A 185 -9.99 -12.51 -12.78
CA GLY A 185 -9.67 -11.42 -11.86
C GLY A 185 -8.38 -11.64 -11.05
N ARG A 186 -7.53 -12.60 -11.40
CA ARG A 186 -6.24 -12.82 -10.73
C ARG A 186 -5.19 -11.87 -11.31
N ARG A 187 -4.33 -11.35 -10.46
CA ARG A 187 -3.17 -10.53 -10.87
C ARG A 187 -2.14 -11.42 -11.53
N VAL A 188 -1.76 -11.12 -12.77
CA VAL A 188 -0.79 -11.91 -13.55
C VAL A 188 0.47 -11.15 -13.90
N ALA A 189 0.41 -9.80 -13.97
CA ALA A 189 1.58 -8.98 -14.24
C ALA A 189 1.44 -7.56 -13.65
N TYR A 190 2.58 -6.91 -13.44
CA TYR A 190 2.70 -5.49 -13.11
C TYR A 190 3.49 -4.81 -14.21
N HIS A 191 2.88 -3.81 -14.84
CA HIS A 191 3.53 -2.99 -15.86
C HIS A 191 4.25 -1.85 -15.15
N LEU A 192 5.56 -1.77 -15.29
CA LEU A 192 6.36 -0.76 -14.61
C LEU A 192 7.07 0.14 -15.61
N TYR A 193 7.21 1.42 -15.29
CA TYR A 193 8.13 2.30 -16.00
C TYR A 193 9.57 1.81 -15.85
N ARG A 194 10.39 1.98 -16.90
CA ARG A 194 11.82 1.63 -16.84
C ARG A 194 12.62 2.56 -15.93
N SER A 195 12.22 3.81 -15.90
CA SER A 195 12.77 4.87 -15.05
C SER A 195 11.63 5.81 -14.65
N HIS A 196 11.77 6.39 -13.51
CA HIS A 196 10.86 7.41 -12.99
C HIS A 196 11.66 8.71 -12.84
#